data_ef7a93f900eb7d15c7a54ef6ded98f1b
#
_entry.id   ef7a93f900eb7d15c7a54ef6ded98f1b
#
_cell.length_a   1.000
_cell.length_b   1.000
_cell.length_c   1.000
_cell.angle_alpha   90.00
_cell.angle_beta   90.00
_cell.angle_gamma   90.00
#
_symmetry.space_group_name_H-M   'P 1'
#
loop_
_entity.id
_entity.type
_entity.pdbx_description
1 polymer ?
#
loop_
_entity_poly.entity_id
_entity_poly.type
_entity_poly.pdbx_seq_one_letter_code
_entity_poly.pdbx_strand_id
1 'polypeptide(L)'
;MKSTYTKILTVTILLTATSMGLAGGNHAENNATNEQTTSVVRPYRLSDGSVIIPKQTQRQLNIRTTRSVYGDYPKTVELAGKIIPDPNYGGKVQSMIAGRITPPPNGFPTPGESVHKGQLLAYITPDVGPKGMRSLAESRLKRLQALSDTVPRKTLEEAQAAVANEELRASVDGIISTTGIVSGQVVDARQTIFEITNADRFMVEAIAYDTFLLDNIQSANITEGDRQIPLKLLGTARNLREQALPITFVASEGGALPLAIGQAVRIFVQTKQTQQGYQVPASALVKDSANQSIIWVKESPIKYLARTVTILPLDGTSVVVNGLENGDIVVSQSASLVNQIR
;
A
#
# COMPACT_ATOMS: atom_id res chain seq x y z
N MET A 1 -19.00 -41.75 9.16
CA MET A 1 -19.61 -42.55 8.08
C MET A 1 -19.82 -41.69 6.85
N LYS A 2 -19.41 -42.20 5.67
CA LYS A 2 -19.52 -41.71 4.28
C LYS A 2 -18.45 -40.64 3.91
N SER A 3 -17.35 -40.98 3.38
CA SER A 3 -16.91 -41.72 2.15
C SER A 3 -16.84 -40.79 0.93
N THR A 4 -15.62 -40.46 0.64
CA THR A 4 -14.93 -39.92 -0.52
C THR A 4 -15.17 -40.70 -1.81
N TYR A 5 -15.17 -40.02 -2.96
CA TYR A 5 -14.81 -40.61 -4.24
C TYR A 5 -13.92 -39.71 -5.07
N THR A 6 -12.66 -40.14 -5.19
CA THR A 6 -11.66 -39.66 -6.15
C THR A 6 -11.95 -40.34 -7.50
N LYS A 7 -12.04 -39.58 -8.58
CA LYS A 7 -12.07 -40.12 -9.96
C LYS A 7 -10.73 -39.86 -10.63
N ILE A 8 -10.01 -40.96 -10.83
CA ILE A 8 -8.80 -41.05 -11.67
C ILE A 8 -9.30 -41.31 -13.11
N LEU A 9 -8.88 -40.48 -14.06
CA LEU A 9 -9.14 -40.69 -15.49
C LEU A 9 -7.84 -41.15 -16.15
N THR A 10 -7.81 -42.42 -16.52
CA THR A 10 -6.71 -43.07 -17.25
C THR A 10 -6.96 -42.86 -18.74
N VAL A 11 -6.03 -42.28 -19.48
CA VAL A 11 -6.06 -42.20 -20.95
C VAL A 11 -5.16 -43.26 -21.50
N THR A 12 -5.76 -44.19 -22.24
CA THR A 12 -5.11 -45.30 -22.93
C THR A 12 -4.72 -44.86 -24.33
N ILE A 13 -3.44 -44.96 -24.65
CA ILE A 13 -2.87 -44.73 -26.00
C ILE A 13 -2.97 -46.05 -26.78
N LEU A 14 -3.64 -45.99 -27.92
CA LEU A 14 -3.69 -47.12 -28.87
C LEU A 14 -2.75 -46.82 -30.06
N LEU A 15 -1.71 -47.61 -30.16
CA LEU A 15 -0.78 -47.64 -31.30
C LEU A 15 -1.31 -48.63 -32.33
N THR A 16 -1.52 -48.21 -33.59
CA THR A 16 -1.68 -49.15 -34.73
C THR A 16 -0.72 -48.75 -35.83
N ALA A 17 0.23 -49.61 -36.04
CA ALA A 17 1.08 -49.63 -37.22
C ALA A 17 0.43 -50.49 -38.30
N THR A 18 0.39 -50.08 -39.54
CA THR A 18 0.25 -50.97 -40.71
C THR A 18 0.95 -50.38 -41.93
N SER A 19 1.56 -51.28 -42.60
CA SER A 19 2.60 -51.29 -43.61
C SER A 19 2.19 -50.96 -45.04
N MET A 20 3.19 -50.49 -45.80
CA MET A 20 3.58 -50.73 -47.21
C MET A 20 2.52 -50.94 -48.29
N GLY A 21 2.67 -50.17 -49.35
CA GLY A 21 2.20 -50.47 -50.70
C GLY A 21 2.89 -49.57 -51.73
N LEU A 22 3.88 -50.08 -52.42
CA LEU A 22 4.48 -49.47 -53.62
C LEU A 22 3.53 -49.58 -54.80
N ALA A 23 3.29 -48.54 -55.56
CA ALA A 23 3.07 -48.57 -57.00
C ALA A 23 3.27 -47.18 -57.60
N GLY A 24 4.08 -47.10 -58.66
CA GLY A 24 4.46 -45.87 -59.35
C GLY A 24 3.39 -45.33 -60.30
N GLY A 25 3.55 -44.08 -60.72
CA GLY A 25 2.75 -43.42 -61.76
C GLY A 25 3.16 -41.94 -61.82
N ASN A 26 3.96 -41.62 -62.87
CA ASN A 26 4.29 -40.26 -63.27
C ASN A 26 3.03 -39.48 -63.72
N HIS A 27 2.72 -38.41 -63.05
CA HIS A 27 2.04 -37.28 -63.68
C HIS A 27 2.58 -35.97 -63.05
N ALA A 28 3.24 -35.18 -63.86
CA ALA A 28 3.60 -33.81 -63.54
C ALA A 28 2.33 -32.96 -63.51
N GLU A 29 1.89 -32.54 -62.35
CA GLU A 29 0.98 -31.40 -62.20
C GLU A 29 1.65 -30.34 -61.29
N ASN A 30 1.85 -29.19 -61.90
CA ASN A 30 2.27 -27.96 -61.23
C ASN A 30 1.22 -27.54 -60.20
N ASN A 31 1.37 -27.99 -59.00
CA ASN A 31 0.73 -27.32 -57.84
C ASN A 31 1.71 -26.31 -57.28
N ALA A 32 1.57 -25.05 -57.76
CA ALA A 32 2.08 -23.90 -57.09
C ALA A 32 1.39 -23.82 -55.71
N THR A 33 1.95 -24.53 -54.72
CA THR A 33 1.60 -24.39 -53.32
C THR A 33 2.03 -22.96 -52.95
N ASN A 34 1.06 -22.07 -52.92
CA ASN A 34 1.18 -20.76 -52.32
C ASN A 34 1.43 -20.96 -50.83
N GLU A 35 2.67 -21.31 -50.48
CA GLU A 35 3.18 -21.12 -49.14
C GLU A 35 3.22 -19.62 -48.91
N GLN A 36 2.10 -19.08 -48.44
CA GLN A 36 2.13 -17.84 -47.71
C GLN A 36 2.98 -18.09 -46.46
N THR A 37 4.30 -18.03 -46.66
CA THR A 37 5.24 -17.74 -45.58
C THR A 37 4.78 -16.44 -45.00
N THR A 38 3.96 -16.49 -43.96
CA THR A 38 3.78 -15.40 -43.01
C THR A 38 5.14 -15.16 -42.42
N SER A 39 5.97 -14.39 -43.10
CA SER A 39 7.20 -13.85 -42.56
C SER A 39 6.77 -13.08 -41.33
N VAL A 40 7.04 -13.66 -40.14
CA VAL A 40 6.87 -12.97 -38.88
C VAL A 40 7.83 -11.80 -38.92
N VAL A 41 7.35 -10.65 -39.41
CA VAL A 41 8.13 -9.44 -39.47
C VAL A 41 8.44 -9.07 -38.02
N ARG A 42 9.70 -9.25 -37.64
CA ARG A 42 10.16 -8.91 -36.28
C ARG A 42 10.15 -7.40 -36.11
N PRO A 43 9.88 -6.89 -34.92
CA PRO A 43 10.05 -5.48 -34.63
C PRO A 43 11.53 -5.10 -34.75
N TYR A 44 11.85 -3.91 -35.27
CA TYR A 44 13.20 -3.41 -35.43
C TYR A 44 13.27 -1.90 -35.27
N ARG A 45 14.45 -1.40 -34.95
CA ARG A 45 14.73 0.05 -34.87
C ARG A 45 15.38 0.53 -36.11
N LEU A 46 14.95 1.69 -36.61
CA LEU A 46 15.55 2.40 -37.74
C LEU A 46 16.74 3.26 -37.26
N SER A 47 17.56 3.69 -38.22
CA SER A 47 18.72 4.56 -37.97
C SER A 47 18.34 5.95 -37.44
N ASP A 48 17.10 6.39 -37.67
CA ASP A 48 16.53 7.63 -37.15
C ASP A 48 16.03 7.48 -35.68
N GLY A 49 16.23 6.31 -35.10
CA GLY A 49 15.77 6.00 -33.72
C GLY A 49 14.31 5.58 -33.62
N SER A 50 13.52 5.69 -34.69
CA SER A 50 12.14 5.21 -34.71
C SER A 50 12.06 3.69 -34.71
N VAL A 51 10.94 3.14 -34.25
CA VAL A 51 10.73 1.70 -34.11
C VAL A 51 9.55 1.26 -34.96
N ILE A 52 9.76 0.21 -35.76
CA ILE A 52 8.71 -0.44 -36.54
C ILE A 52 8.20 -1.65 -35.78
N ILE A 53 6.91 -1.68 -35.47
CA ILE A 53 6.26 -2.78 -34.74
C ILE A 53 5.05 -3.27 -35.52
N PRO A 54 5.10 -4.45 -36.14
CA PRO A 54 3.97 -5.04 -36.86
C PRO A 54 2.74 -5.20 -35.93
N LYS A 55 1.54 -5.12 -36.48
CA LYS A 55 0.27 -5.21 -35.74
C LYS A 55 0.15 -6.46 -34.89
N GLN A 56 0.63 -7.59 -35.38
CA GLN A 56 0.63 -8.84 -34.62
C GLN A 56 1.49 -8.74 -33.36
N THR A 57 2.71 -8.21 -33.51
CA THR A 57 3.64 -7.97 -32.39
C THR A 57 3.09 -6.94 -31.39
N GLN A 58 2.42 -5.88 -31.85
CA GLN A 58 1.75 -4.91 -30.98
C GLN A 58 0.73 -5.60 -30.04
N ARG A 59 -0.03 -6.56 -30.57
CA ARG A 59 -1.00 -7.35 -29.78
C ARG A 59 -0.29 -8.29 -28.80
N GLN A 60 0.76 -8.99 -29.25
CA GLN A 60 1.55 -9.91 -28.41
C GLN A 60 2.23 -9.18 -27.23
N LEU A 61 2.76 -7.97 -27.48
CA LEU A 61 3.39 -7.13 -26.47
C LEU A 61 2.38 -6.30 -25.66
N ASN A 62 1.09 -6.44 -25.93
CA ASN A 62 0.01 -5.67 -25.30
C ASN A 62 0.27 -4.15 -25.34
N ILE A 63 0.76 -3.64 -26.47
CA ILE A 63 1.02 -2.23 -26.66
C ILE A 63 -0.32 -1.50 -26.81
N ARG A 64 -0.60 -0.63 -25.85
CA ARG A 64 -1.77 0.25 -25.89
C ARG A 64 -1.34 1.69 -26.08
N THR A 65 -2.18 2.45 -26.74
CA THR A 65 -1.94 3.86 -27.00
C THR A 65 -3.12 4.69 -26.52
N THR A 66 -2.84 5.89 -26.03
CA THR A 66 -3.84 6.89 -25.68
C THR A 66 -3.54 8.21 -26.35
N ARG A 67 -4.54 9.06 -26.50
CA ARG A 67 -4.35 10.42 -27.03
C ARG A 67 -3.88 11.31 -25.88
N SER A 68 -2.84 12.12 -26.11
CA SER A 68 -2.45 13.16 -25.18
C SER A 68 -3.49 14.28 -25.16
N VAL A 69 -3.77 14.82 -23.98
CA VAL A 69 -4.76 15.90 -23.78
C VAL A 69 -4.02 17.15 -23.35
N TYR A 70 -4.08 18.20 -24.17
CA TYR A 70 -3.55 19.51 -23.82
C TYR A 70 -4.53 20.27 -22.94
N GLY A 71 -4.03 20.93 -21.91
CA GLY A 71 -4.87 21.70 -20.98
C GLY A 71 -4.09 22.44 -19.92
N ASP A 72 -4.86 23.12 -19.06
CA ASP A 72 -4.38 23.74 -17.82
C ASP A 72 -4.56 22.75 -16.66
N TYR A 73 -3.46 22.43 -16.00
CA TYR A 73 -3.42 21.48 -14.89
C TYR A 73 -2.90 22.17 -13.64
N PRO A 74 -3.32 21.77 -12.45
CA PRO A 74 -2.76 22.30 -11.22
C PRO A 74 -1.25 22.04 -11.15
N LYS A 75 -0.50 23.05 -10.75
CA LYS A 75 0.93 22.86 -10.46
C LYS A 75 1.05 21.98 -9.21
N THR A 76 1.71 20.86 -9.35
CA THR A 76 1.85 19.86 -8.30
C THR A 76 3.27 19.81 -7.78
N VAL A 77 3.41 19.70 -6.47
CA VAL A 77 4.67 19.50 -5.78
C VAL A 77 4.67 18.10 -5.18
N GLU A 78 5.71 17.33 -5.45
CA GLU A 78 5.92 16.02 -4.84
C GLU A 78 6.66 16.21 -3.51
N LEU A 79 6.07 15.72 -2.43
CA LEU A 79 6.64 15.76 -1.09
C LEU A 79 6.94 14.35 -0.59
N ALA A 80 8.05 14.19 0.11
CA ALA A 80 8.30 13.01 0.90
C ALA A 80 7.45 13.05 2.18
N GLY A 81 6.88 11.92 2.55
CA GLY A 81 6.09 11.80 3.77
C GLY A 81 6.14 10.41 4.38
N LYS A 82 5.50 10.30 5.53
CA LYS A 82 5.43 9.07 6.31
C LYS A 82 4.03 8.88 6.85
N ILE A 83 3.56 7.65 6.84
CA ILE A 83 2.31 7.26 7.49
C ILE A 83 2.52 7.29 9.01
N ILE A 84 1.69 8.04 9.72
CA ILE A 84 1.69 8.12 11.18
C ILE A 84 0.33 7.67 11.72
N PRO A 85 0.29 7.12 12.97
CA PRO A 85 -0.98 6.77 13.58
C PRO A 85 -1.83 8.02 13.85
N ASP A 86 -3.15 7.91 13.73
CA ASP A 86 -4.05 8.97 14.20
C ASP A 86 -4.11 8.94 15.75
N PRO A 87 -3.67 9.99 16.44
CA PRO A 87 -3.63 10.01 17.90
C PRO A 87 -5.02 9.91 18.55
N ASN A 88 -6.09 10.21 17.81
CA ASN A 88 -7.46 10.13 18.33
C ASN A 88 -8.03 8.70 18.27
N TYR A 89 -7.41 7.82 17.50
CA TYR A 89 -7.85 6.44 17.26
C TYR A 89 -6.81 5.39 17.65
N GLY A 90 -5.67 5.82 18.14
CA GLY A 90 -4.65 4.97 18.74
C GLY A 90 -4.72 4.99 20.27
N GLY A 91 -4.09 4.03 20.91
CA GLY A 91 -4.04 3.95 22.36
C GLY A 91 -2.72 3.39 22.88
N LYS A 92 -2.26 3.94 24.01
CA LYS A 92 -1.17 3.36 24.80
C LYS A 92 -1.74 2.78 26.06
N VAL A 93 -1.45 1.50 26.29
CA VAL A 93 -1.81 0.83 27.52
C VAL A 93 -0.58 0.84 28.43
N GLN A 94 -0.70 1.58 29.51
CA GLN A 94 0.38 1.79 30.49
C GLN A 94 0.03 1.09 31.79
N SER A 95 1.06 0.62 32.50
CA SER A 95 0.89 0.12 33.85
C SER A 95 0.53 1.26 34.81
N MET A 96 -0.50 1.09 35.59
CA MET A 96 -0.87 2.05 36.66
C MET A 96 -0.02 1.89 37.91
N ILE A 97 0.51 0.68 38.15
CA ILE A 97 1.30 0.31 39.33
C ILE A 97 2.58 -0.40 38.89
N ALA A 98 3.61 -0.34 39.72
CA ALA A 98 4.79 -1.19 39.53
C ALA A 98 4.49 -2.61 40.00
N GLY A 99 5.02 -3.60 39.28
CA GLY A 99 4.81 -5.00 39.66
C GLY A 99 5.24 -5.98 38.56
N ARG A 100 4.89 -7.24 38.77
CA ARG A 100 5.19 -8.34 37.85
C ARG A 100 4.04 -8.55 36.87
N ILE A 101 4.34 -8.56 35.58
CA ILE A 101 3.34 -8.77 34.53
C ILE A 101 3.09 -10.27 34.34
N THR A 102 1.82 -10.65 34.22
CA THR A 102 1.40 -12.03 33.93
C THR A 102 0.33 -12.06 32.85
N PRO A 103 0.31 -13.12 32.01
CA PRO A 103 -0.66 -13.22 30.93
C PRO A 103 -2.07 -13.50 31.44
N PRO A 104 -3.10 -13.11 30.71
CA PRO A 104 -4.45 -13.62 30.87
C PRO A 104 -4.53 -15.11 30.45
N PRO A 105 -5.67 -15.82 30.69
CA PRO A 105 -5.81 -17.24 30.35
C PRO A 105 -5.49 -17.60 28.90
N ASN A 106 -5.70 -16.66 27.98
CA ASN A 106 -5.46 -16.85 26.54
C ASN A 106 -4.02 -16.49 26.11
N GLY A 107 -3.14 -16.14 27.05
CA GLY A 107 -1.79 -15.64 26.72
C GLY A 107 -1.75 -14.14 26.51
N PHE A 108 -0.55 -13.58 26.30
CA PHE A 108 -0.40 -12.18 25.89
C PHE A 108 -0.84 -12.00 24.44
N PRO A 109 -1.50 -10.88 24.11
CA PRO A 109 -1.76 -10.56 22.70
C PRO A 109 -0.44 -10.34 21.96
N THR A 110 -0.40 -10.81 20.74
CA THR A 110 0.77 -10.71 19.86
C THR A 110 0.68 -9.49 18.93
N PRO A 111 1.83 -8.93 18.48
CA PRO A 111 1.80 -7.90 17.44
C PRO A 111 1.05 -8.37 16.20
N GLY A 112 0.15 -7.52 15.69
CA GLY A 112 -0.77 -7.86 14.60
C GLY A 112 -2.12 -8.41 15.02
N GLU A 113 -2.33 -8.74 16.29
CA GLU A 113 -3.60 -9.23 16.81
C GLU A 113 -4.59 -8.08 17.00
N SER A 114 -5.84 -8.30 16.58
CA SER A 114 -6.94 -7.35 16.76
C SER A 114 -7.47 -7.43 18.19
N VAL A 115 -7.68 -6.28 18.82
CA VAL A 115 -8.21 -6.15 20.17
C VAL A 115 -9.39 -5.18 20.20
N HIS A 116 -10.32 -5.43 21.12
CA HIS A 116 -11.47 -4.57 21.36
C HIS A 116 -11.29 -3.73 22.62
N LYS A 117 -11.84 -2.53 22.62
CA LYS A 117 -11.86 -1.65 23.79
C LYS A 117 -12.40 -2.39 25.02
N GLY A 118 -11.65 -2.33 26.12
CA GLY A 118 -11.97 -3.03 27.36
C GLY A 118 -11.48 -4.48 27.44
N GLN A 119 -10.96 -5.06 26.34
CA GLN A 119 -10.37 -6.40 26.33
C GLN A 119 -9.19 -6.47 27.31
N LEU A 120 -9.13 -7.53 28.11
CA LEU A 120 -8.04 -7.79 29.04
C LEU A 120 -6.80 -8.25 28.28
N LEU A 121 -5.68 -7.55 28.47
CA LEU A 121 -4.42 -7.80 27.76
C LEU A 121 -3.35 -8.42 28.68
N ALA A 122 -3.33 -8.03 29.94
CA ALA A 122 -2.39 -8.54 30.93
C ALA A 122 -2.88 -8.24 32.36
N TYR A 123 -2.23 -8.87 33.30
CA TYR A 123 -2.34 -8.52 34.71
C TYR A 123 -1.01 -8.02 35.27
N ILE A 124 -1.06 -7.10 36.23
CA ILE A 124 0.09 -6.65 37.00
C ILE A 124 -0.11 -6.99 38.46
N THR A 125 0.79 -7.79 38.99
CA THR A 125 0.81 -8.14 40.39
C THR A 125 1.85 -7.28 41.10
N PRO A 126 1.47 -6.45 42.09
CA PRO A 126 2.41 -5.65 42.85
C PRO A 126 3.48 -6.52 43.51
N ASP A 127 4.73 -6.05 43.46
CA ASP A 127 5.87 -6.79 44.04
C ASP A 127 5.99 -6.51 45.57
N VAL A 128 4.97 -6.91 46.34
CA VAL A 128 4.92 -6.69 47.77
C VAL A 128 4.82 -8.03 48.49
N GLY A 129 5.92 -8.80 48.47
CA GLY A 129 6.06 -10.04 49.26
C GLY A 129 5.88 -11.36 48.49
N PRO A 130 6.20 -12.49 49.13
CA PRO A 130 6.45 -13.78 48.48
C PRO A 130 5.21 -14.57 48.03
N LYS A 131 4.00 -14.06 48.19
CA LYS A 131 2.75 -14.70 47.72
C LYS A 131 1.92 -13.72 46.93
N GLY A 132 1.72 -14.03 45.65
CA GLY A 132 1.04 -13.23 44.64
C GLY A 132 -0.17 -12.44 45.12
N MET A 133 -0.07 -11.11 45.09
CA MET A 133 -0.99 -10.17 45.75
C MET A 133 -2.28 -9.89 44.96
N ARG A 134 -2.39 -10.36 43.70
CA ARG A 134 -3.64 -10.29 42.96
C ARG A 134 -4.80 -10.92 43.71
N SER A 135 -4.55 -12.10 44.33
CA SER A 135 -5.54 -12.75 45.18
C SER A 135 -5.95 -11.92 46.40
N LEU A 136 -5.12 -10.93 46.79
CA LEU A 136 -5.36 -10.08 47.94
C LEU A 136 -6.32 -8.94 47.64
N ALA A 137 -6.15 -8.24 46.52
CA ALA A 137 -7.07 -7.17 46.09
C ALA A 137 -8.46 -7.77 45.77
N GLU A 138 -8.48 -8.84 44.96
CA GLU A 138 -9.71 -9.56 44.65
C GLU A 138 -10.40 -10.11 45.91
N SER A 139 -9.63 -10.71 46.84
CA SER A 139 -10.16 -11.24 48.10
C SER A 139 -10.68 -10.13 49.01
N ARG A 140 -10.01 -8.97 49.03
CA ARG A 140 -10.47 -7.79 49.77
C ARG A 140 -11.77 -7.27 49.17
N LEU A 141 -11.84 -7.11 47.84
CA LEU A 141 -13.05 -6.67 47.15
C LEU A 141 -14.22 -7.62 47.43
N LYS A 142 -14.01 -8.93 47.27
CA LYS A 142 -15.04 -9.96 47.53
C LYS A 142 -15.57 -9.92 48.96
N ARG A 143 -14.68 -9.73 49.97
CA ARG A 143 -15.09 -9.56 51.38
C ARG A 143 -15.92 -8.29 51.58
N LEU A 144 -15.50 -7.16 50.99
CA LEU A 144 -16.24 -5.89 51.10
C LEU A 144 -17.59 -5.94 50.39
N GLN A 145 -17.67 -6.64 49.26
CA GLN A 145 -18.93 -6.89 48.56
C GLN A 145 -19.91 -7.75 49.40
N ALA A 146 -19.40 -8.76 50.11
CA ALA A 146 -20.22 -9.58 51.01
C ALA A 146 -20.75 -8.80 52.23
N LEU A 147 -20.13 -7.65 52.55
CA LEU A 147 -20.50 -6.77 53.65
C LEU A 147 -21.08 -5.42 53.12
N SER A 148 -21.59 -5.39 51.90
CA SER A 148 -21.99 -4.15 51.20
C SER A 148 -22.97 -3.27 52.00
N ASP A 149 -23.83 -3.88 52.80
CA ASP A 149 -24.85 -3.14 53.58
C ASP A 149 -24.24 -2.40 54.81
N THR A 150 -23.03 -2.76 55.23
CA THR A 150 -22.39 -2.18 56.39
C THR A 150 -21.13 -1.39 56.12
N VAL A 151 -20.61 -1.49 54.88
CA VAL A 151 -19.35 -0.85 54.45
C VAL A 151 -19.65 0.47 53.72
N PRO A 152 -18.90 1.57 54.01
CA PRO A 152 -19.04 2.80 53.29
C PRO A 152 -18.79 2.59 51.79
N ARG A 153 -19.62 3.19 50.93
CA ARG A 153 -19.53 3.09 49.47
C ARG A 153 -18.14 3.44 48.96
N LYS A 154 -17.52 4.46 49.56
CA LYS A 154 -16.15 4.88 49.19
C LYS A 154 -15.13 3.74 49.36
N THR A 155 -15.22 2.94 50.41
CA THR A 155 -14.29 1.83 50.66
C THR A 155 -14.46 0.70 49.63
N LEU A 156 -15.69 0.49 49.14
CA LEU A 156 -15.97 -0.47 48.07
C LEU A 156 -15.43 0.03 46.73
N GLU A 157 -15.60 1.32 46.42
CA GLU A 157 -15.06 1.96 45.22
C GLU A 157 -13.53 1.92 45.20
N GLU A 158 -12.86 2.19 46.33
CA GLU A 158 -11.39 2.06 46.47
C GLU A 158 -10.90 0.63 46.24
N ALA A 159 -11.63 -0.38 46.73
CA ALA A 159 -11.27 -1.78 46.51
C ALA A 159 -11.48 -2.20 45.04
N GLN A 160 -12.53 -1.70 44.40
CA GLN A 160 -12.77 -1.89 42.94
C GLN A 160 -11.67 -1.26 42.12
N ALA A 161 -11.28 -0.03 42.45
CA ALA A 161 -10.20 0.68 41.76
C ALA A 161 -8.84 -0.04 41.92
N ALA A 162 -8.58 -0.65 43.10
CA ALA A 162 -7.37 -1.43 43.33
C ALA A 162 -7.30 -2.65 42.42
N VAL A 163 -8.40 -3.38 42.24
CA VAL A 163 -8.44 -4.51 41.28
C VAL A 163 -8.33 -4.05 39.86
N ALA A 164 -9.01 -2.96 39.50
CA ALA A 164 -8.94 -2.39 38.14
C ALA A 164 -7.53 -1.93 37.76
N ASN A 165 -6.73 -1.46 38.73
CA ASN A 165 -5.34 -1.05 38.49
C ASN A 165 -4.39 -2.25 38.25
N GLU A 166 -4.77 -3.44 38.65
CA GLU A 166 -4.04 -4.68 38.36
C GLU A 166 -4.33 -5.24 36.97
N GLU A 167 -5.36 -4.75 36.30
CA GLU A 167 -5.78 -5.21 34.98
C GLU A 167 -5.36 -4.21 33.90
N LEU A 168 -4.59 -4.67 32.92
CA LEU A 168 -4.29 -3.91 31.72
C LEU A 168 -5.33 -4.24 30.65
N ARG A 169 -6.15 -3.26 30.32
CA ARG A 169 -7.20 -3.40 29.32
C ARG A 169 -6.95 -2.46 28.14
N ALA A 170 -7.37 -2.91 26.96
CA ALA A 170 -7.31 -2.09 25.75
C ALA A 170 -8.12 -0.79 25.91
N SER A 171 -7.51 0.34 25.63
CA SER A 171 -8.14 1.66 25.73
C SER A 171 -9.05 1.97 24.53
N VAL A 172 -8.76 1.38 23.39
CA VAL A 172 -9.43 1.57 22.09
C VAL A 172 -9.52 0.24 21.33
N ASP A 173 -10.38 0.21 20.30
CA ASP A 173 -10.36 -0.87 19.30
C ASP A 173 -9.18 -0.67 18.36
N GLY A 174 -8.53 -1.75 17.92
CA GLY A 174 -7.43 -1.67 16.98
C GLY A 174 -6.58 -2.91 16.94
N ILE A 175 -5.36 -2.75 16.47
CA ILE A 175 -4.36 -3.81 16.32
C ILE A 175 -3.19 -3.51 17.26
N ILE A 176 -2.70 -4.51 17.95
CA ILE A 176 -1.47 -4.39 18.75
C ILE A 176 -0.30 -4.13 17.80
N SER A 177 0.35 -2.98 17.93
CA SER A 177 1.51 -2.62 17.11
C SER A 177 2.83 -3.05 17.72
N THR A 178 2.93 -2.98 19.06
CA THR A 178 4.17 -3.32 19.78
C THR A 178 3.85 -3.97 21.11
N THR A 179 4.55 -5.05 21.40
CA THR A 179 4.63 -5.66 22.73
C THR A 179 6.09 -5.93 23.05
N GLY A 180 6.60 -5.33 24.11
CA GLY A 180 8.00 -5.53 24.56
C GLY A 180 8.08 -6.26 25.89
N ILE A 181 7.19 -7.23 26.15
CA ILE A 181 7.02 -7.86 27.45
C ILE A 181 7.21 -9.38 27.41
N VAL A 182 7.70 -9.90 28.53
CA VAL A 182 7.83 -11.34 28.77
C VAL A 182 7.08 -11.68 30.08
N SER A 183 6.47 -12.86 30.12
CA SER A 183 5.78 -13.34 31.33
C SER A 183 6.71 -13.35 32.54
N GLY A 184 6.26 -12.75 33.64
CA GLY A 184 7.03 -12.63 34.85
C GLY A 184 8.01 -11.45 34.91
N GLN A 185 8.10 -10.65 33.87
CA GLN A 185 8.89 -9.41 33.85
C GLN A 185 8.35 -8.42 34.89
N VAL A 186 9.26 -7.70 35.56
CA VAL A 186 8.90 -6.57 36.40
C VAL A 186 8.78 -5.32 35.55
N VAL A 187 7.70 -4.57 35.73
CA VAL A 187 7.41 -3.33 35.04
C VAL A 187 7.20 -2.19 36.03
N ASP A 188 7.57 -1.00 35.63
CA ASP A 188 7.40 0.21 36.41
C ASP A 188 6.01 0.83 36.22
N ALA A 189 5.57 1.62 37.19
CA ALA A 189 4.38 2.45 37.03
C ALA A 189 4.57 3.43 35.85
N ARG A 190 3.53 3.62 35.05
CA ARG A 190 3.50 4.45 33.84
C ARG A 190 4.34 3.92 32.66
N GLN A 191 4.93 2.74 32.76
CA GLN A 191 5.58 2.09 31.63
C GLN A 191 4.53 1.72 30.58
N THR A 192 4.78 2.06 29.31
CA THR A 192 3.95 1.62 28.19
C THR A 192 4.19 0.12 27.94
N ILE A 193 3.13 -0.65 27.99
CA ILE A 193 3.17 -2.11 27.85
C ILE A 193 2.70 -2.54 26.46
N PHE A 194 1.59 -1.97 26.00
CA PHE A 194 1.06 -2.22 24.67
C PHE A 194 0.80 -0.90 23.95
N GLU A 195 1.03 -0.90 22.66
CA GLU A 195 0.60 0.15 21.75
C GLU A 195 -0.49 -0.41 20.83
N ILE A 196 -1.63 0.28 20.76
CA ILE A 196 -2.76 -0.11 19.91
C ILE A 196 -2.92 0.95 18.84
N THR A 197 -2.98 0.52 17.58
CA THR A 197 -3.18 1.41 16.44
C THR A 197 -4.42 0.99 15.67
N ASN A 198 -5.14 1.96 15.14
CA ASN A 198 -6.25 1.67 14.26
C ASN A 198 -5.71 1.54 12.82
N ALA A 199 -5.93 0.39 12.18
CA ALA A 199 -5.46 0.13 10.82
C ALA A 199 -6.27 0.87 9.75
N ASP A 200 -7.52 1.25 10.07
CA ASP A 200 -8.44 1.90 9.13
C ASP A 200 -8.30 3.43 9.14
N ARG A 201 -7.55 3.98 10.08
CA ARG A 201 -7.36 5.43 10.24
C ARG A 201 -5.91 5.77 10.50
N PHE A 202 -5.36 6.53 9.60
CA PHE A 202 -3.99 7.03 9.70
C PHE A 202 -3.90 8.47 9.23
N MET A 203 -2.84 9.13 9.64
CA MET A 203 -2.43 10.42 9.14
C MET A 203 -1.19 10.27 8.27
N VAL A 204 -0.92 11.28 7.47
CA VAL A 204 0.29 11.36 6.65
C VAL A 204 1.01 12.65 7.03
N GLU A 205 2.22 12.54 7.53
CA GLU A 205 3.10 13.68 7.76
C GLU A 205 4.00 13.85 6.55
N ALA A 206 3.86 14.98 5.86
CA ALA A 206 4.70 15.41 4.75
C ALA A 206 5.73 16.42 5.23
N ILE A 207 6.88 16.43 4.57
CA ILE A 207 7.95 17.38 4.84
C ILE A 207 8.06 18.34 3.67
N ALA A 208 7.80 19.63 3.91
CA ALA A 208 7.94 20.69 2.91
C ALA A 208 9.09 21.63 3.27
N TYR A 209 9.88 21.99 2.28
CA TYR A 209 10.98 22.95 2.43
C TYR A 209 10.60 24.35 1.95
N ASP A 210 9.48 24.48 1.25
CA ASP A 210 8.99 25.75 0.70
C ASP A 210 7.75 26.22 1.47
N THR A 211 7.87 27.41 2.06
CA THR A 211 6.79 28.07 2.78
C THR A 211 5.62 28.49 1.88
N PHE A 212 5.87 28.60 0.57
CA PHE A 212 4.82 28.91 -0.41
C PHE A 212 3.65 27.92 -0.37
N LEU A 213 3.92 26.65 0.01
CA LEU A 213 2.89 25.63 0.09
C LEU A 213 1.86 25.90 1.20
N LEU A 214 2.21 26.65 2.25
CA LEU A 214 1.34 26.82 3.42
C LEU A 214 -0.08 27.33 3.09
N ASP A 215 -0.16 28.29 2.17
CA ASP A 215 -1.43 28.96 1.83
C ASP A 215 -1.95 28.57 0.43
N ASN A 216 -1.20 27.75 -0.30
CA ASN A 216 -1.47 27.45 -1.70
C ASN A 216 -1.93 26.02 -1.96
N ILE A 217 -2.07 25.18 -0.94
CA ILE A 217 -2.57 23.81 -1.07
C ILE A 217 -4.04 23.86 -1.49
N GLN A 218 -4.37 23.16 -2.59
CA GLN A 218 -5.72 22.95 -3.07
C GLN A 218 -6.21 21.55 -2.73
N SER A 219 -5.41 20.54 -3.06
CA SER A 219 -5.69 19.14 -2.79
C SER A 219 -4.38 18.36 -2.63
N ALA A 220 -4.46 17.18 -2.07
CA ALA A 220 -3.32 16.28 -1.97
C ALA A 220 -3.78 14.83 -2.16
N ASN A 221 -2.89 13.99 -2.66
CA ASN A 221 -3.11 12.56 -2.74
C ASN A 221 -1.80 11.80 -2.51
N ILE A 222 -1.92 10.53 -2.17
CA ILE A 222 -0.86 9.53 -2.29
C ILE A 222 -1.26 8.51 -3.33
N THR A 223 -0.27 7.95 -4.01
CA THR A 223 -0.51 6.91 -5.02
C THR A 223 0.18 5.63 -4.57
N GLU A 224 -0.58 4.55 -4.48
CA GLU A 224 -0.09 3.21 -4.18
C GLU A 224 -0.48 2.27 -5.32
N GLY A 225 0.50 1.89 -6.13
CA GLY A 225 0.24 1.21 -7.41
C GLY A 225 -0.62 2.08 -8.33
N ASP A 226 -1.75 1.55 -8.78
CA ASP A 226 -2.72 2.27 -9.63
C ASP A 226 -3.82 3.00 -8.83
N ARG A 227 -3.81 2.90 -7.50
CA ARG A 227 -4.82 3.49 -6.62
C ARG A 227 -4.35 4.85 -6.11
N GLN A 228 -5.20 5.84 -6.30
CA GLN A 228 -5.05 7.17 -5.68
C GLN A 228 -5.87 7.23 -4.40
N ILE A 229 -5.25 7.70 -3.33
CA ILE A 229 -5.87 7.89 -2.03
C ILE A 229 -5.90 9.40 -1.77
N PRO A 230 -7.09 10.02 -1.82
CA PRO A 230 -7.21 11.45 -1.58
C PRO A 230 -6.92 11.77 -0.11
N LEU A 231 -6.18 12.87 0.08
CA LEU A 231 -5.80 13.38 1.38
C LEU A 231 -6.46 14.72 1.64
N LYS A 232 -6.94 14.89 2.86
CA LYS A 232 -7.44 16.17 3.37
C LYS A 232 -6.38 16.82 4.25
N LEU A 233 -6.06 18.08 3.99
CA LEU A 233 -5.18 18.87 4.84
C LEU A 233 -5.81 19.04 6.23
N LEU A 234 -5.09 18.64 7.27
CA LEU A 234 -5.47 18.91 8.67
C LEU A 234 -4.84 20.19 9.17
N GLY A 235 -3.58 20.40 8.85
CA GLY A 235 -2.86 21.59 9.29
C GLY A 235 -1.43 21.60 8.83
N THR A 236 -0.86 22.80 8.90
CA THR A 236 0.56 23.05 8.65
C THR A 236 1.17 23.54 9.95
N ALA A 237 2.15 22.82 10.46
CA ALA A 237 2.89 23.31 11.62
C ALA A 237 3.73 24.52 11.20
N ARG A 238 3.58 25.63 11.92
CA ARG A 238 4.39 26.84 11.68
C ARG A 238 5.78 26.78 12.33
N ASN A 239 6.08 25.69 13.03
CA ASN A 239 7.38 25.45 13.63
C ASN A 239 8.21 24.57 12.72
N LEU A 240 9.38 25.07 12.33
CA LEU A 240 10.35 24.33 11.56
C LEU A 240 10.91 23.16 12.39
N ARG A 241 10.91 21.98 11.81
CA ARG A 241 11.59 20.81 12.33
C ARG A 241 12.72 20.47 11.34
N GLU A 242 13.97 20.55 11.78
CA GLU A 242 15.14 20.32 10.92
C GLU A 242 15.14 21.12 9.61
N GLN A 243 14.78 22.40 9.71
CA GLN A 243 14.64 23.36 8.59
C GLN A 243 13.51 23.04 7.60
N ALA A 244 12.63 22.13 7.93
CA ALA A 244 11.48 21.77 7.12
C ALA A 244 10.16 22.02 7.86
N LEU A 245 9.09 22.21 7.10
CA LEU A 245 7.73 22.41 7.59
C LEU A 245 6.98 21.09 7.56
N PRO A 246 6.59 20.53 8.71
CA PRO A 246 5.70 19.38 8.72
C PRO A 246 4.28 19.80 8.35
N ILE A 247 3.71 19.11 7.37
CA ILE A 247 2.34 19.27 6.92
C ILE A 247 1.61 17.95 7.21
N THR A 248 0.49 18.02 7.91
CA THR A 248 -0.26 16.85 8.29
C THR A 248 -1.54 16.73 7.47
N PHE A 249 -1.73 15.56 6.90
CA PHE A 249 -2.92 15.19 6.16
C PHE A 249 -3.61 14.00 6.83
N VAL A 250 -4.90 13.83 6.55
CA VAL A 250 -5.68 12.64 6.88
C VAL A 250 -6.23 12.03 5.60
N ALA A 251 -6.29 10.70 5.52
CA ALA A 251 -6.95 10.03 4.41
C ALA A 251 -8.45 10.36 4.43
N SER A 252 -8.97 10.82 3.29
CA SER A 252 -10.39 11.21 3.17
C SER A 252 -11.33 10.01 3.12
N GLU A 253 -10.83 8.87 2.67
CA GLU A 253 -11.57 7.61 2.61
C GLU A 253 -11.18 6.73 3.80
N GLY A 254 -12.18 6.31 4.59
CA GLY A 254 -12.00 5.27 5.59
C GLY A 254 -12.03 3.89 4.95
N GLY A 255 -11.29 2.95 5.51
CA GLY A 255 -11.22 1.56 5.08
C GLY A 255 -9.81 1.01 5.18
N ALA A 256 -9.69 -0.31 5.25
CA ALA A 256 -8.40 -1.00 5.30
C ALA A 256 -7.61 -0.71 4.02
N LEU A 257 -6.71 0.27 4.09
CA LEU A 257 -5.77 0.58 3.04
C LEU A 257 -4.52 -0.30 3.23
N PRO A 258 -3.89 -0.79 2.17
CA PRO A 258 -2.71 -1.64 2.26
C PRO A 258 -1.46 -0.82 2.60
N LEU A 259 -1.56 0.04 3.62
CA LEU A 259 -0.50 0.94 4.06
C LEU A 259 -0.14 0.64 5.51
N ALA A 260 1.16 0.58 5.79
CA ALA A 260 1.67 0.33 7.13
C ALA A 260 2.06 1.65 7.83
N ILE A 261 1.78 1.73 9.13
CA ILE A 261 2.28 2.82 9.96
C ILE A 261 3.81 2.81 9.92
N GLY A 262 4.39 3.98 9.69
CA GLY A 262 5.84 4.12 9.50
C GLY A 262 6.29 4.00 8.05
N GLN A 263 5.43 3.59 7.12
CA GLN A 263 5.75 3.50 5.70
C GLN A 263 6.05 4.89 5.13
N ALA A 264 7.13 4.98 4.35
CA ALA A 264 7.45 6.17 3.56
C ALA A 264 6.55 6.21 2.32
N VAL A 265 5.98 7.37 2.03
CA VAL A 265 5.07 7.59 0.90
C VAL A 265 5.44 8.86 0.16
N ARG A 266 5.08 8.94 -1.12
CA ARG A 266 5.15 10.15 -1.92
C ARG A 266 3.79 10.80 -1.96
N ILE A 267 3.76 12.09 -1.65
CA ILE A 267 2.53 12.87 -1.59
C ILE A 267 2.56 13.88 -2.73
N PHE A 268 1.53 13.87 -3.53
CA PHE A 268 1.33 14.83 -4.63
C PHE A 268 0.40 15.94 -4.13
N VAL A 269 0.98 17.10 -3.89
CA VAL A 269 0.26 18.28 -3.40
C VAL A 269 -0.03 19.20 -4.56
N GLN A 270 -1.28 19.32 -4.94
CA GLN A 270 -1.75 20.21 -5.98
C GLN A 270 -1.95 21.61 -5.39
N THR A 271 -1.41 22.61 -6.07
CA THR A 271 -1.51 24.00 -5.67
C THR A 271 -2.60 24.73 -6.47
N LYS A 272 -2.97 25.91 -5.99
CA LYS A 272 -3.90 26.81 -6.71
C LYS A 272 -3.34 27.37 -8.01
N GLN A 273 -2.01 27.26 -8.21
CA GLN A 273 -1.38 27.66 -9.47
C GLN A 273 -1.61 26.61 -10.55
N THR A 274 -1.69 27.04 -11.79
CA THR A 274 -1.83 26.17 -12.96
C THR A 274 -0.56 26.13 -13.80
N GLN A 275 -0.40 25.07 -14.56
CA GLN A 275 0.65 24.84 -15.55
C GLN A 275 0.03 24.27 -16.80
N GLN A 276 0.56 24.63 -17.97
CA GLN A 276 0.09 24.15 -19.26
C GLN A 276 0.94 22.99 -19.77
N GLY A 277 0.30 22.02 -20.44
CA GLY A 277 1.00 20.91 -21.06
C GLY A 277 0.07 19.78 -21.47
N TYR A 278 0.64 18.64 -21.78
CA TYR A 278 -0.09 17.45 -22.21
C TYR A 278 -0.16 16.44 -21.08
N GLN A 279 -1.36 16.07 -20.67
CA GLN A 279 -1.53 14.99 -19.70
C GLN A 279 -1.34 13.64 -20.39
N VAL A 280 -0.49 12.81 -19.81
CA VAL A 280 -0.23 11.43 -20.24
C VAL A 280 -0.11 10.51 -19.01
N PRO A 281 -0.40 9.22 -19.13
CA PRO A 281 -0.15 8.26 -18.06
C PRO A 281 1.33 8.20 -17.72
N ALA A 282 1.67 8.08 -16.43
CA ALA A 282 3.06 7.95 -15.97
C ALA A 282 3.76 6.72 -16.58
N SER A 283 3.01 5.65 -16.89
CA SER A 283 3.50 4.44 -17.58
C SER A 283 3.95 4.66 -19.02
N ALA A 284 3.62 5.82 -19.63
CA ALA A 284 4.11 6.18 -20.95
C ALA A 284 5.56 6.69 -20.96
N LEU A 285 6.06 7.11 -19.78
CA LEU A 285 7.40 7.64 -19.61
C LEU A 285 8.45 6.53 -19.60
N VAL A 286 9.48 6.69 -20.39
CA VAL A 286 10.66 5.82 -20.37
C VAL A 286 11.93 6.66 -20.42
N LYS A 287 13.06 6.06 -20.03
CA LYS A 287 14.37 6.68 -20.15
C LYS A 287 15.08 6.11 -21.38
N ASP A 288 15.69 6.98 -22.17
CA ASP A 288 16.57 6.57 -23.25
C ASP A 288 17.97 6.20 -22.74
N SER A 289 18.88 5.85 -23.66
CA SER A 289 20.27 5.51 -23.34
C SER A 289 21.09 6.69 -22.76
N ALA A 290 20.65 7.92 -23.01
CA ALA A 290 21.24 9.15 -22.47
C ALA A 290 20.57 9.59 -21.15
N ASN A 291 19.72 8.73 -20.55
CA ASN A 291 18.93 9.03 -19.35
C ASN A 291 17.93 10.20 -19.49
N GLN A 292 17.59 10.57 -20.73
CA GLN A 292 16.58 11.56 -21.03
C GLN A 292 15.18 10.93 -20.92
N SER A 293 14.20 11.69 -20.48
CA SER A 293 12.81 11.24 -20.44
C SER A 293 12.20 11.36 -21.81
N ILE A 294 11.72 10.25 -22.34
CA ILE A 294 11.09 10.17 -23.65
C ILE A 294 9.70 9.54 -23.57
N ILE A 295 8.88 9.85 -24.58
CA ILE A 295 7.59 9.23 -24.82
C ILE A 295 7.58 8.69 -26.24
N TRP A 296 7.06 7.48 -26.42
CA TRP A 296 6.84 6.88 -27.72
C TRP A 296 5.53 7.39 -28.35
N VAL A 297 5.65 8.19 -29.40
CA VAL A 297 4.53 8.73 -30.18
C VAL A 297 4.29 7.83 -31.36
N LYS A 298 3.04 7.49 -31.61
CA LYS A 298 2.63 6.70 -32.78
C LYS A 298 2.45 7.58 -34.00
N GLU A 299 3.41 7.54 -34.89
CA GLU A 299 3.40 8.32 -36.15
C GLU A 299 2.54 7.65 -37.22
N SER A 300 2.57 6.32 -37.32
CA SER A 300 1.78 5.53 -38.27
C SER A 300 1.24 4.25 -37.60
N PRO A 301 0.42 3.45 -38.30
CA PRO A 301 -0.10 2.20 -37.72
C PRO A 301 0.94 1.24 -37.14
N ILE A 302 2.19 1.30 -37.63
CA ILE A 302 3.28 0.40 -37.24
C ILE A 302 4.55 1.13 -36.80
N LYS A 303 4.66 2.46 -37.00
CA LYS A 303 5.86 3.26 -36.70
C LYS A 303 5.66 4.10 -35.45
N TYR A 304 6.65 4.04 -34.55
CA TYR A 304 6.71 4.79 -33.30
C TYR A 304 7.98 5.63 -33.26
N LEU A 305 7.85 6.90 -32.88
CA LEU A 305 8.94 7.86 -32.76
C LEU A 305 9.15 8.22 -31.27
N ALA A 306 10.40 8.24 -30.81
CA ALA A 306 10.75 8.73 -29.49
C ALA A 306 10.77 10.27 -29.50
N ARG A 307 10.03 10.90 -28.58
CA ARG A 307 10.10 12.36 -28.33
C ARG A 307 10.62 12.62 -26.94
N THR A 308 11.63 13.46 -26.83
CA THR A 308 12.13 13.94 -25.55
C THR A 308 11.12 14.90 -24.93
N VAL A 309 10.81 14.71 -23.65
CA VAL A 309 9.82 15.52 -22.93
C VAL A 309 10.36 16.03 -21.60
N THR A 310 9.85 17.19 -21.19
CA THR A 310 10.02 17.69 -19.83
C THR A 310 8.83 17.27 -19.00
N ILE A 311 9.08 16.66 -17.83
CA ILE A 311 8.05 16.11 -16.97
C ILE A 311 7.71 17.09 -15.87
N LEU A 312 6.42 17.28 -15.64
CA LEU A 312 5.85 18.01 -14.51
C LEU A 312 4.92 17.05 -13.74
N PRO A 313 5.10 16.87 -12.43
CA PRO A 313 4.26 15.96 -11.65
C PRO A 313 2.80 16.43 -11.67
N LEU A 314 1.85 15.48 -11.57
CA LEU A 314 0.42 15.78 -11.47
C LEU A 314 -0.23 15.05 -10.29
N ASP A 315 -0.31 13.71 -10.35
CA ASP A 315 -1.06 12.94 -9.35
C ASP A 315 -0.46 11.55 -9.04
N GLY A 316 0.69 11.23 -9.62
CA GLY A 316 1.39 9.96 -9.45
C GLY A 316 0.96 8.85 -10.42
N THR A 317 -0.25 8.86 -10.95
CA THR A 317 -0.72 7.97 -12.05
C THR A 317 -0.57 8.62 -13.40
N SER A 318 -0.70 9.95 -13.45
CA SER A 318 -0.56 10.79 -14.62
C SER A 318 0.50 11.86 -14.40
N VAL A 319 1.08 12.32 -15.48
CA VAL A 319 2.03 13.44 -15.49
C VAL A 319 1.64 14.44 -16.58
N VAL A 320 2.04 15.68 -16.40
CA VAL A 320 1.97 16.69 -17.45
C VAL A 320 3.33 16.76 -18.13
N VAL A 321 3.35 16.80 -19.45
CA VAL A 321 4.61 16.86 -20.21
C VAL A 321 4.56 17.99 -21.22
N ASN A 322 5.74 18.57 -21.47
CA ASN A 322 5.98 19.50 -22.56
C ASN A 322 6.90 18.84 -23.60
N GLY A 323 6.67 19.11 -24.87
CA GLY A 323 7.42 18.50 -25.99
C GLY A 323 6.60 17.59 -26.89
N LEU A 324 5.30 17.46 -26.63
CA LEU A 324 4.33 16.81 -27.52
C LEU A 324 3.61 17.84 -28.39
N GLU A 325 2.95 17.35 -29.44
CA GLU A 325 2.10 18.13 -30.33
C GLU A 325 0.62 17.79 -30.14
N ASN A 326 -0.24 18.72 -30.51
CA ASN A 326 -1.68 18.51 -30.38
C ASN A 326 -2.16 17.33 -31.23
N GLY A 327 -2.81 16.37 -30.58
CA GLY A 327 -3.33 15.18 -31.24
C GLY A 327 -2.38 13.99 -31.25
N ASP A 328 -1.18 14.12 -30.69
CA ASP A 328 -0.23 13.00 -30.54
C ASP A 328 -0.87 11.81 -29.80
N ILE A 329 -0.66 10.64 -30.38
CA ILE A 329 -1.08 9.37 -29.79
C ILE A 329 0.15 8.72 -29.16
N VAL A 330 0.16 8.60 -27.84
CA VAL A 330 1.31 8.10 -27.07
C VAL A 330 1.10 6.65 -26.64
N VAL A 331 2.18 5.90 -26.53
CA VAL A 331 2.16 4.53 -25.96
C VAL A 331 1.92 4.65 -24.47
N SER A 332 0.77 4.18 -24.00
CA SER A 332 0.35 4.22 -22.58
C SER A 332 0.67 2.95 -21.82
N GLN A 333 0.86 1.83 -22.51
CA GLN A 333 1.19 0.55 -21.89
C GLN A 333 2.29 -0.15 -22.68
N SER A 334 3.21 -0.80 -21.98
CA SER A 334 4.38 -1.50 -22.56
C SER A 334 5.40 -0.58 -23.23
N ALA A 335 5.47 0.72 -22.87
CA ALA A 335 6.41 1.68 -23.43
C ALA A 335 7.88 1.25 -23.20
N SER A 336 8.20 0.63 -22.06
CA SER A 336 9.52 0.07 -21.76
C SER A 336 9.92 -1.06 -22.71
N LEU A 337 8.97 -1.90 -23.14
CA LEU A 337 9.22 -2.96 -24.13
C LEU A 337 9.51 -2.38 -25.49
N VAL A 338 8.78 -1.32 -25.92
CA VAL A 338 9.08 -0.59 -27.16
C VAL A 338 10.50 -0.02 -27.12
N ASN A 339 10.93 0.48 -25.97
CA ASN A 339 12.27 1.05 -25.80
C ASN A 339 13.41 0.00 -25.90
N GLN A 340 13.13 -1.27 -25.63
CA GLN A 340 14.11 -2.37 -25.70
C GLN A 340 14.29 -2.93 -27.12
N ILE A 341 13.46 -2.58 -28.09
CA ILE A 341 13.57 -3.04 -29.47
C ILE A 341 14.85 -2.44 -30.09
N ARG A 342 15.66 -3.30 -30.66
CA ARG A 342 16.95 -2.97 -31.29
C ARG A 342 16.86 -3.00 -32.82
#